data_18f167c48ee51f5d3600346fbf06d6c9
#
_entry.id   18f167c48ee51f5d3600346fbf06d6c9
#
_cell.length_a   1.000
_cell.length_b   1.000
_cell.length_c   1.000
_cell.angle_alpha   90.00
_cell.angle_beta   90.00
_cell.angle_gamma   90.00
#
_symmetry.space_group_name_H-M   'P 1'
#
loop_
_entity.id
_entity.type
_entity.pdbx_description
1 polymer ?
#
loop_
_entity_poly.entity_id
_entity_poly.type
_entity_poly.pdbx_seq_one_letter_code
_entity_poly.pdbx_strand_id
1 'polypeptide(L)'
;MASVKDLKKDIDLLMSLVLNDCFSVLEHNSKVDNEAIYKIAGDVIQKHRELRLRANHPDGKDNPKLVRKYFNTLISDALKEADAALEKLSAEVKKVA
;
A
#
# COMPACT_ATOMS: atom_id res chain seq x y z
N MET A 1 18.64 11.13 7.48
CA MET A 1 18.30 9.71 7.37
C MET A 1 16.89 9.47 7.89
N ALA A 2 16.07 8.76 7.13
CA ALA A 2 14.70 8.49 7.56
C ALA A 2 14.68 7.59 8.79
N SER A 3 13.93 7.99 9.81
CA SER A 3 13.71 7.15 11.00
C SER A 3 12.63 6.11 10.71
N VAL A 4 12.49 5.13 11.60
CA VAL A 4 11.38 4.15 11.54
C VAL A 4 10.05 4.87 11.56
N LYS A 5 9.94 5.92 12.36
CA LYS A 5 8.73 6.74 12.44
C LYS A 5 8.38 7.38 11.10
N ASP A 6 9.38 7.96 10.41
CA ASP A 6 9.18 8.57 9.11
C ASP A 6 8.80 7.53 8.05
N LEU A 7 9.45 6.37 8.09
CA LEU A 7 9.14 5.26 7.19
C LEU A 7 7.69 4.80 7.34
N LYS A 8 7.21 4.65 8.59
CA LYS A 8 5.82 4.28 8.86
C LYS A 8 4.84 5.32 8.34
N LYS A 9 5.17 6.62 8.51
CA LYS A 9 4.33 7.70 8.00
C LYS A 9 4.24 7.66 6.48
N ASP A 10 5.36 7.40 5.80
CA ASP A 10 5.38 7.32 4.34
C ASP A 10 4.53 6.15 3.85
N ILE A 11 4.65 4.98 4.51
CA ILE A 11 3.83 3.81 4.19
C ILE A 11 2.34 4.12 4.44
N ASP A 12 2.03 4.72 5.58
CA ASP A 12 0.65 5.08 5.93
C ASP A 12 0.04 6.02 4.89
N LEU A 13 0.80 7.03 4.48
CA LEU A 13 0.35 7.99 3.47
C LEU A 13 0.08 7.30 2.14
N LEU A 14 1.03 6.48 1.67
CA LEU A 14 0.91 5.79 0.40
C LEU A 14 -0.32 4.88 0.37
N MET A 15 -0.51 4.06 1.41
CA MET A 15 -1.65 3.15 1.50
C MET A 15 -2.97 3.91 1.64
N SER A 16 -2.97 5.03 2.37
CA SER A 16 -4.17 5.87 2.51
C SER A 16 -4.60 6.47 1.17
N LEU A 17 -3.65 6.88 0.33
CA LEU A 17 -3.96 7.40 -1.00
C LEU A 17 -4.64 6.32 -1.86
N VAL A 18 -4.16 5.09 -1.80
CA VAL A 18 -4.77 3.96 -2.52
C VAL A 18 -6.18 3.68 -2.02
N LEU A 19 -6.37 3.65 -0.70
CA LEU A 19 -7.69 3.44 -0.09
C LEU A 19 -8.67 4.56 -0.46
N ASN A 20 -8.20 5.80 -0.47
CA ASN A 20 -9.02 6.94 -0.87
C ASN A 20 -9.49 6.79 -2.32
N ASP A 21 -8.62 6.30 -3.21
CA ASP A 21 -9.00 6.05 -4.61
C ASP A 21 -10.06 4.95 -4.70
N CYS A 22 -9.94 3.88 -3.90
CA CYS A 22 -10.96 2.83 -3.84
C CYS A 22 -12.31 3.39 -3.40
N PHE A 23 -12.34 4.17 -2.34
CA PHE A 23 -13.56 4.77 -1.83
C PHE A 23 -14.15 5.78 -2.80
N SER A 24 -13.31 6.55 -3.49
CA SER A 24 -13.74 7.48 -4.53
C SER A 24 -14.45 6.76 -5.67
N VAL A 25 -13.92 5.62 -6.11
CA VAL A 25 -14.55 4.80 -7.15
C VAL A 25 -15.91 4.29 -6.67
N LEU A 26 -16.01 3.80 -5.44
CA LEU A 26 -17.28 3.32 -4.86
C LEU A 26 -18.32 4.44 -4.80
N GLU A 27 -17.87 5.65 -4.45
CA GLU A 27 -18.75 6.80 -4.27
C GLU A 27 -19.23 7.38 -5.59
N HIS A 28 -18.35 7.46 -6.59
CA HIS A 28 -18.61 8.19 -7.84
C HIS A 28 -18.94 7.30 -9.04
N ASN A 29 -18.84 5.99 -8.91
CA ASN A 29 -19.14 5.07 -10.01
C ASN A 29 -20.07 3.96 -9.54
N SER A 30 -21.37 4.14 -9.78
CA SER A 30 -22.41 3.21 -9.34
C SER A 30 -22.40 1.87 -10.10
N LYS A 31 -21.69 1.79 -11.21
CA LYS A 31 -21.69 0.60 -12.07
C LYS A 31 -20.60 -0.41 -11.71
N VAL A 32 -19.60 -0.02 -10.92
CA VAL A 32 -18.53 -0.94 -10.55
C VAL A 32 -19.05 -2.04 -9.63
N ASP A 33 -18.40 -3.20 -9.69
CA ASP A 33 -18.65 -4.29 -8.75
C ASP A 33 -18.11 -3.90 -7.38
N ASN A 34 -19.01 -3.56 -6.46
CA ASN A 34 -18.64 -3.10 -5.13
C ASN A 34 -17.82 -4.15 -4.37
N GLU A 35 -18.16 -5.44 -4.52
CA GLU A 35 -17.44 -6.50 -3.84
C GLU A 35 -16.00 -6.59 -4.31
N ALA A 36 -15.75 -6.41 -5.61
CA ALA A 36 -14.40 -6.39 -6.17
C ALA A 36 -13.59 -5.23 -5.58
N ILE A 37 -14.20 -4.05 -5.44
CA ILE A 37 -13.54 -2.88 -4.85
C ILE A 37 -13.25 -3.12 -3.36
N TYR A 38 -14.19 -3.69 -2.61
CA TYR A 38 -13.97 -4.03 -1.20
C TYR A 38 -12.83 -5.03 -1.04
N LYS A 39 -12.72 -5.98 -1.95
CA LYS A 39 -11.61 -6.96 -1.93
C LYS A 39 -10.26 -6.27 -2.14
N ILE A 40 -10.20 -5.35 -3.09
CA ILE A 40 -8.98 -4.56 -3.34
C ILE A 40 -8.62 -3.77 -2.08
N ALA A 41 -9.59 -3.07 -1.49
CA ALA A 41 -9.37 -2.28 -0.27
C ALA A 41 -8.92 -3.17 0.90
N GLY A 42 -9.53 -4.33 1.06
CA GLY A 42 -9.14 -5.30 2.10
C GLY A 42 -7.71 -5.79 1.94
N ASP A 43 -7.31 -6.09 0.70
CA ASP A 43 -5.93 -6.51 0.39
C ASP A 43 -4.94 -5.37 0.72
N VAL A 44 -5.29 -4.12 0.40
CA VAL A 44 -4.45 -2.95 0.72
C VAL A 44 -4.28 -2.82 2.24
N ILE A 45 -5.36 -2.97 3.00
CA ILE A 45 -5.31 -2.90 4.46
C ILE A 45 -4.41 -3.99 5.02
N GLN A 46 -4.52 -5.21 4.50
CA GLN A 46 -3.70 -6.34 4.93
C GLN A 46 -2.21 -6.08 4.62
N LYS A 47 -1.90 -5.60 3.42
CA LYS A 47 -0.52 -5.28 3.01
C LYS A 47 0.05 -4.13 3.83
N HIS A 48 -0.78 -3.12 4.13
CA HIS A 48 -0.39 -2.01 5.01
C HIS A 48 0.06 -2.54 6.37
N ARG A 49 -0.71 -3.44 6.95
CA ARG A 49 -0.39 -4.05 8.25
C ARG A 49 0.94 -4.82 8.19
N GLU A 50 1.13 -5.62 7.15
CA GLU A 50 2.37 -6.40 6.96
C GLU A 50 3.58 -5.48 6.80
N LEU A 51 3.45 -4.42 6.01
CA LEU A 51 4.53 -3.46 5.79
C LEU A 51 4.91 -2.73 7.08
N ARG A 52 3.93 -2.36 7.90
CA ARG A 52 4.20 -1.72 9.19
C ARG A 52 4.93 -2.66 10.15
N LEU A 53 4.55 -3.93 10.17
CA LEU A 53 5.23 -4.94 10.99
C LEU A 53 6.69 -5.08 10.55
N ARG A 54 6.94 -5.11 9.26
CA ARG A 54 8.30 -5.17 8.72
C ARG A 54 9.12 -3.94 9.10
N ALA A 55 8.50 -2.76 9.11
CA ALA A 55 9.18 -1.51 9.50
C ALA A 55 9.60 -1.53 10.98
N ASN A 56 8.85 -2.23 11.83
CA ASN A 56 9.15 -2.35 13.26
C ASN A 56 10.26 -3.37 13.56
N HIS A 57 10.53 -4.31 12.64
CA HIS A 57 11.45 -5.42 12.87
C HIS A 57 12.44 -5.57 11.72
N PRO A 58 13.36 -4.58 11.53
CA PRO A 58 14.31 -4.64 10.43
C PRO A 58 15.35 -5.72 10.65
N ASP A 59 15.69 -6.44 9.58
CA ASP A 59 16.83 -7.37 9.59
C ASP A 59 18.12 -6.57 9.64
N GLY A 60 19.16 -7.17 10.26
CA GLY A 60 20.46 -6.55 10.33
C GLY A 60 20.54 -5.37 11.29
N LYS A 61 19.76 -5.43 12.35
CA LYS A 61 19.57 -4.36 13.35
C LYS A 61 20.87 -3.70 13.81
N ASP A 62 21.95 -4.47 13.93
CA ASP A 62 23.26 -3.99 14.40
C ASP A 62 24.16 -3.44 13.29
N ASN A 63 23.68 -3.49 12.04
CA ASN A 63 24.45 -3.03 10.88
C ASN A 63 23.66 -1.95 10.12
N PRO A 64 24.09 -0.67 10.21
CA PRO A 64 23.38 0.44 9.57
C PRO A 64 23.17 0.27 8.05
N LYS A 65 24.14 -0.34 7.36
CA LYS A 65 24.02 -0.58 5.92
C LYS A 65 22.94 -1.58 5.60
N LEU A 66 22.81 -2.65 6.39
CA LEU A 66 21.78 -3.66 6.21
C LEU A 66 20.40 -3.09 6.55
N VAL A 67 20.30 -2.29 7.59
CA VAL A 67 19.05 -1.63 7.97
C VAL A 67 18.58 -0.70 6.86
N ARG A 68 19.50 0.10 6.29
CA ARG A 68 19.15 1.00 5.18
C ARG A 68 18.69 0.21 3.96
N LYS A 69 19.38 -0.87 3.61
CA LYS A 69 19.00 -1.74 2.50
C LYS A 69 17.62 -2.35 2.73
N TYR A 70 17.36 -2.80 3.95
CA TYR A 70 16.06 -3.36 4.34
C TYR A 70 14.95 -2.33 4.17
N PHE A 71 15.16 -1.10 4.64
CA PHE A 71 14.15 -0.03 4.51
C PHE A 71 13.92 0.36 3.05
N ASN A 72 14.98 0.41 2.23
CA ASN A 72 14.83 0.70 0.80
C ASN A 72 14.02 -0.38 0.10
N THR A 73 14.25 -1.66 0.45
CA THR A 73 13.46 -2.78 -0.08
C THR A 73 12.01 -2.66 0.35
N LEU A 74 11.78 -2.29 1.60
CA LEU A 74 10.43 -2.12 2.15
C LEU A 74 9.65 -1.03 1.42
N ILE A 75 10.27 0.11 1.16
CA ILE A 75 9.64 1.19 0.38
C ILE A 75 9.36 0.73 -1.05
N SER A 76 10.30 0.02 -1.67
CA SER A 76 10.10 -0.53 -3.01
C SER A 76 8.92 -1.49 -3.05
N ASP A 77 8.79 -2.36 -2.04
CA ASP A 77 7.68 -3.30 -1.93
C ASP A 77 6.36 -2.57 -1.72
N ALA A 78 6.36 -1.51 -0.90
CA ALA A 78 5.17 -0.70 -0.67
C ALA A 78 4.68 -0.05 -1.98
N LEU A 79 5.60 0.48 -2.78
CA LEU A 79 5.26 1.08 -4.07
C LEU A 79 4.70 0.03 -5.02
N LYS A 80 5.28 -1.16 -5.07
CA LYS A 80 4.78 -2.27 -5.91
C LYS A 80 3.36 -2.67 -5.50
N GLU A 81 3.08 -2.77 -4.20
CA GLU A 81 1.75 -3.11 -3.70
C GLU A 81 0.73 -2.03 -4.05
N ALA A 82 1.13 -0.76 -3.94
CA ALA A 82 0.26 0.36 -4.31
C ALA A 82 -0.06 0.32 -5.81
N ASP A 83 0.96 0.13 -6.65
CA ASP A 83 0.78 0.05 -8.10
C ASP A 83 -0.13 -1.13 -8.48
N ALA A 84 0.07 -2.29 -7.87
CA ALA A 84 -0.74 -3.46 -8.13
C ALA A 84 -2.21 -3.21 -7.77
N ALA A 85 -2.46 -2.58 -6.63
CA ALA A 85 -3.82 -2.24 -6.21
C ALA A 85 -4.48 -1.25 -7.16
N LEU A 86 -3.76 -0.22 -7.57
CA LEU A 86 -4.26 0.79 -8.51
C LEU A 86 -4.55 0.19 -9.88
N GLU A 87 -3.74 -0.76 -10.35
CA GLU A 87 -3.99 -1.48 -11.60
C GLU A 87 -5.27 -2.30 -11.53
N LYS A 88 -5.50 -3.01 -10.42
CA LYS A 88 -6.73 -3.77 -10.20
C LYS A 88 -7.95 -2.86 -10.16
N LEU A 89 -7.82 -1.73 -9.48
CA LEU A 89 -8.88 -0.73 -9.39
C LEU A 89 -9.22 -0.17 -10.78
N SER A 90 -8.21 0.19 -11.54
CA SER A 90 -8.36 0.68 -12.91
C SER A 90 -9.05 -0.35 -13.80
N ALA A 91 -8.70 -1.64 -13.65
CA ALA A 91 -9.30 -2.72 -14.40
C ALA A 91 -10.81 -2.84 -14.11
N GLU A 92 -11.22 -2.71 -12.85
CA GLU A 92 -12.63 -2.75 -12.46
C GLU A 92 -13.42 -1.58 -13.04
N VAL A 93 -12.82 -0.38 -13.06
CA VAL A 93 -13.45 0.80 -13.67
C VAL A 93 -13.61 0.61 -15.17
N LYS A 94 -12.60 0.06 -15.84
CA LYS A 94 -12.64 -0.18 -17.29
C LYS A 94 -13.72 -1.18 -17.71
N LYS A 95 -14.04 -2.16 -16.86
CA LYS A 95 -15.08 -3.16 -17.15
C LYS A 95 -16.45 -2.53 -17.35
N VAL A 96 -16.70 -1.38 -16.73
CA VAL A 96 -17.99 -0.70 -16.74
C VAL A 96 -17.97 0.66 -17.46
N ALA A 97 -16.85 0.97 -18.05
CA ALA A 97 -16.67 2.22 -18.80
C ALA A 97 -17.39 2.17 -20.15
#